data_a211dd0ef945dabc6d5443224037530e
#
_entry.id   a211dd0ef945dabc6d5443224037530e
#
_cell.length_a   1.000
_cell.length_b   1.000
_cell.length_c   1.000
_cell.angle_alpha   90.00
_cell.angle_beta   90.00
_cell.angle_gamma   90.00
#
_symmetry.space_group_name_H-M   'P 1'
#
loop_
_entity.id
_entity.type
_entity.pdbx_description
1 polymer ?
#
loop_
_entity_poly.entity_id
_entity_poly.type
_entity_poly.pdbx_seq_one_letter_code
_entity_poly.pdbx_strand_id
1 'polypeptide(L)'
;MVLEATGLDVRLGELVDITPARGGEAVIAEVVGLRSDHTLLMPYGPVEGLCLASAVVARGEAYTVLVGEQLLGRVLDATGQPLDDLSLPEGLTRKPRFVAPINPLHRAPINKPMVTGVKAVDMFIPLGRGQRIGIFAGSGVGKSTLLGMMSQY
;
A
#
# COMPACT_ATOMS: atom_id res chain seq x y z
N MET A 1 11.52 2.85 11.07
CA MET A 1 12.78 3.66 11.17
C MET A 1 12.63 4.85 10.24
N VAL A 2 13.10 6.03 10.61
CA VAL A 2 13.14 7.23 9.75
C VAL A 2 14.61 7.62 9.61
N LEU A 3 15.01 7.93 8.40
CA LEU A 3 16.35 8.43 8.07
C LEU A 3 16.28 9.94 7.86
N GLU A 4 17.40 10.61 8.03
CA GLU A 4 17.53 12.05 7.77
C GLU A 4 18.54 12.28 6.65
N ALA A 5 18.19 13.13 5.68
CA ALA A 5 19.05 13.53 4.58
C ALA A 5 19.10 15.05 4.47
N THR A 6 20.22 15.59 4.02
CA THR A 6 20.43 17.02 3.83
C THR A 6 20.63 17.36 2.36
N GLY A 7 20.36 18.61 1.97
CA GLY A 7 20.65 19.10 0.61
C GLY A 7 19.73 18.57 -0.48
N LEU A 8 18.52 18.11 -0.12
CA LEU A 8 17.51 17.63 -1.08
C LEU A 8 16.49 18.74 -1.36
N ASP A 9 16.20 18.94 -2.64
CA ASP A 9 15.04 19.73 -3.10
C ASP A 9 13.94 18.75 -3.52
N VAL A 10 13.04 18.45 -2.59
CA VAL A 10 12.00 17.42 -2.75
C VAL A 10 10.69 17.87 -2.12
N ARG A 11 9.59 17.19 -2.50
CA ARG A 11 8.24 17.41 -1.95
C ARG A 11 7.83 16.29 -1.01
N LEU A 12 6.92 16.60 -0.11
CA LEU A 12 6.32 15.57 0.75
C LEU A 12 5.63 14.49 -0.10
N GLY A 13 5.90 13.21 0.22
CA GLY A 13 5.39 12.07 -0.53
C GLY A 13 6.17 11.71 -1.80
N GLU A 14 7.22 12.48 -2.13
CA GLU A 14 8.12 12.16 -3.24
C GLU A 14 9.01 10.97 -2.92
N LEU A 15 9.36 10.20 -3.94
CA LEU A 15 10.28 9.08 -3.81
C LEU A 15 11.72 9.51 -4.05
N VAL A 16 12.62 8.90 -3.31
CA VAL A 16 14.07 9.04 -3.46
C VAL A 16 14.74 7.67 -3.51
N ASP A 17 15.86 7.59 -4.17
CA ASP A 17 16.76 6.44 -4.15
C ASP A 17 17.93 6.72 -3.21
N ILE A 18 18.16 5.81 -2.26
CA ILE A 18 19.29 5.88 -1.34
C ILE A 18 20.31 4.82 -1.75
N THR A 19 21.44 5.24 -2.28
CA THR A 19 22.51 4.33 -2.72
C THR A 19 23.57 4.21 -1.64
N PRO A 20 23.86 2.98 -1.15
CA PRO A 20 24.92 2.77 -0.16
C PRO A 20 26.28 3.18 -0.71
N ALA A 21 27.11 3.89 0.09
CA ALA A 21 28.40 4.39 -0.34
C ALA A 21 29.43 3.30 -0.69
N ARG A 22 29.25 2.09 -0.14
CA ARG A 22 30.18 0.95 -0.35
C ARG A 22 29.67 -0.06 -1.40
N GLY A 23 28.70 0.33 -2.21
CA GLY A 23 28.03 -0.54 -3.18
C GLY A 23 26.86 -1.31 -2.55
N GLY A 24 25.98 -1.82 -3.39
CA GLY A 24 24.73 -2.50 -3.02
C GLY A 24 23.57 -1.97 -3.82
N GLU A 25 22.41 -2.56 -3.63
CA GLU A 25 21.17 -2.11 -4.26
C GLU A 25 20.69 -0.80 -3.64
N ALA A 26 20.15 0.07 -4.47
CA ALA A 26 19.53 1.30 -4.00
C ALA A 26 18.24 0.99 -3.24
N VAL A 27 18.07 1.64 -2.09
CA VAL A 27 16.86 1.51 -1.27
C VAL A 27 15.92 2.66 -1.61
N ILE A 28 14.71 2.33 -2.03
CA ILE A 28 13.67 3.32 -2.27
C ILE A 28 13.15 3.83 -0.93
N ALA A 29 13.03 5.14 -0.78
CA ALA A 29 12.43 5.76 0.39
C ALA A 29 11.42 6.85 -0.02
N GLU A 30 10.51 7.16 0.88
CA GLU A 30 9.52 8.22 0.73
C GLU A 30 9.86 9.40 1.63
N VAL A 31 9.69 10.60 1.12
CA VAL A 31 9.79 11.84 1.89
C VAL A 31 8.56 11.96 2.79
N VAL A 32 8.73 11.78 4.09
CA VAL A 32 7.64 11.83 5.09
C VAL A 32 7.65 13.09 5.94
N GLY A 33 8.69 13.91 5.83
CA GLY A 33 8.76 15.18 6.53
C GLY A 33 9.83 16.10 5.97
N LEU A 34 9.58 17.39 6.06
CA LEU A 34 10.51 18.44 5.66
C LEU A 34 10.79 19.31 6.87
N ARG A 35 12.06 19.55 7.14
CA ARG A 35 12.54 20.49 8.16
C ARG A 35 13.48 21.51 7.50
N SER A 36 13.83 22.55 8.23
CA SER A 36 14.62 23.68 7.69
C SER A 36 15.98 23.27 7.11
N ASP A 37 16.59 22.22 7.64
CA ASP A 37 17.94 21.79 7.32
C ASP A 37 18.05 20.32 6.89
N HIS A 38 16.98 19.54 7.06
CA HIS A 38 16.98 18.13 6.67
C HIS A 38 15.59 17.60 6.28
N THR A 39 15.60 16.54 5.51
CA THR A 39 14.45 15.80 4.99
C THR A 39 14.34 14.47 5.71
N LEU A 40 13.13 14.13 6.17
CA LEU A 40 12.85 12.84 6.80
C LEU A 40 12.41 11.85 5.73
N LEU A 41 13.09 10.70 5.69
CA LEU A 41 12.89 9.65 4.70
C LEU A 41 12.44 8.36 5.38
N MET A 42 11.40 7.74 4.85
CA MET A 42 10.93 6.41 5.26
C MET A 42 11.33 5.37 4.22
N PRO A 43 12.31 4.51 4.49
CA PRO A 43 12.74 3.48 3.55
C PRO A 43 11.69 2.38 3.42
N TYR A 44 11.55 1.82 2.22
CA TYR A 44 10.68 0.67 1.90
C TYR A 44 11.42 -0.66 1.89
N GLY A 45 12.73 -0.64 2.03
CA GLY A 45 13.57 -1.83 2.06
C GLY A 45 14.51 -1.86 3.26
N PRO A 46 15.37 -2.87 3.32
CA PRO A 46 16.39 -2.99 4.34
C PRO A 46 17.37 -1.82 4.30
N VAL A 47 17.82 -1.38 5.46
CA VAL A 47 18.70 -0.20 5.60
C VAL A 47 20.15 -0.59 5.93
N GLU A 48 20.43 -1.89 5.94
CA GLU A 48 21.78 -2.43 6.17
C GLU A 48 22.75 -1.90 5.11
N GLY A 49 23.89 -1.42 5.56
CA GLY A 49 24.92 -0.85 4.68
C GLY A 49 24.76 0.64 4.36
N LEU A 50 23.63 1.27 4.74
CA LEU A 50 23.50 2.71 4.64
C LEU A 50 24.39 3.41 5.69
N CYS A 51 24.99 4.53 5.29
CA CYS A 51 25.85 5.33 6.15
C CYS A 51 25.71 6.83 5.78
N LEU A 52 26.34 7.70 6.54
CA LEU A 52 26.29 9.15 6.30
C LEU A 52 26.81 9.56 4.92
N ALA A 53 27.64 8.74 4.28
CA ALA A 53 28.12 8.99 2.92
C ALA A 53 27.25 8.36 1.82
N SER A 54 26.12 7.77 2.16
CA SER A 54 25.16 7.24 1.17
C SER A 54 24.55 8.38 0.36
N ALA A 55 24.51 8.22 -0.95
CA ALA A 55 23.94 9.23 -1.85
C ALA A 55 22.40 9.10 -1.87
N VAL A 56 21.72 10.24 -1.85
CA VAL A 56 20.25 10.29 -1.97
C VAL A 56 19.90 11.10 -3.22
N VAL A 57 19.09 10.48 -4.10
CA VAL A 57 18.68 11.09 -5.37
C VAL A 57 17.16 11.13 -5.43
N ALA A 58 16.61 12.32 -5.67
CA ALA A 58 15.18 12.51 -5.89
C ALA A 58 14.73 11.90 -7.21
N ARG A 59 13.56 11.23 -7.22
CA ARG A 59 12.95 10.69 -8.43
C ARG A 59 12.06 11.68 -9.18
N GLY A 60 11.67 12.78 -8.53
CA GLY A 60 10.74 13.75 -9.10
C GLY A 60 9.29 13.28 -9.18
N GLU A 61 8.97 12.12 -8.63
CA GLU A 61 7.64 11.51 -8.68
C GLU A 61 7.19 10.97 -7.31
N ALA A 62 5.87 11.03 -7.07
CA ALA A 62 5.25 10.40 -5.92
C ALA A 62 4.97 8.91 -6.19
N TYR A 63 4.73 8.16 -5.13
CA TYR A 63 4.42 6.74 -5.24
C TYR A 63 3.13 6.51 -6.03
N THR A 64 3.23 5.66 -7.05
CA THR A 64 2.10 5.21 -7.85
C THR A 64 1.98 3.70 -7.78
N VAL A 65 0.76 3.18 -7.84
CA VAL A 65 0.47 1.75 -7.91
C VAL A 65 -0.08 1.39 -9.28
N LEU A 66 0.28 0.21 -9.76
CA LEU A 66 -0.32 -0.38 -10.95
C LEU A 66 -1.62 -1.08 -10.54
N VAL A 67 -2.73 -0.75 -11.21
CA VAL A 67 -4.05 -1.31 -10.92
C VAL A 67 -4.74 -1.75 -12.20
N GLY A 68 -5.55 -2.80 -12.10
CA GLY A 68 -6.34 -3.33 -13.19
C GLY A 68 -7.07 -4.61 -12.77
N GLU A 69 -8.10 -4.98 -13.51
CA GLU A 69 -8.84 -6.24 -13.26
C GLU A 69 -7.96 -7.49 -13.44
N GLN A 70 -6.89 -7.35 -14.23
CA GLN A 70 -5.90 -8.41 -14.45
C GLN A 70 -5.12 -8.81 -13.19
N LEU A 71 -5.19 -8.00 -12.12
CA LEU A 71 -4.60 -8.32 -10.82
C LEU A 71 -5.49 -9.21 -9.95
N LEU A 72 -6.72 -9.49 -10.36
CA LEU A 72 -7.59 -10.41 -9.63
C LEU A 72 -6.96 -11.81 -9.61
N GLY A 73 -6.88 -12.39 -8.40
CA GLY A 73 -6.23 -13.69 -8.18
C GLY A 73 -4.69 -13.64 -8.09
N ARG A 74 -4.06 -12.46 -8.21
CA ARG A 74 -2.61 -12.27 -8.05
C ARG A 74 -2.25 -11.95 -6.61
N VAL A 75 -1.04 -12.30 -6.22
CA VAL A 75 -0.47 -11.98 -4.90
C VAL A 75 0.67 -10.97 -5.09
N LEU A 76 0.50 -9.80 -4.49
CA LEU A 76 1.45 -8.71 -4.58
C LEU A 76 1.91 -8.30 -3.18
N ASP A 77 3.12 -7.77 -3.09
CA ASP A 77 3.61 -7.13 -1.89
C ASP A 77 3.03 -5.70 -1.72
N ALA A 78 3.39 -5.02 -0.63
CA ALA A 78 2.95 -3.65 -0.35
C ALA A 78 3.45 -2.61 -1.36
N THR A 79 4.46 -2.95 -2.16
CA THR A 79 5.01 -2.10 -3.22
C THR A 79 4.44 -2.43 -4.59
N GLY A 80 3.53 -3.42 -4.68
CA GLY A 80 2.92 -3.86 -5.92
C GLY A 80 3.79 -4.83 -6.73
N GLN A 81 4.85 -5.38 -6.13
CA GLN A 81 5.67 -6.41 -6.76
C GLN A 81 5.02 -7.79 -6.60
N PRO A 82 5.08 -8.66 -7.63
CA PRO A 82 4.53 -10.01 -7.53
C PRO A 82 5.24 -10.85 -6.48
N LEU A 83 4.46 -11.57 -5.67
CA LEU A 83 4.94 -12.60 -4.74
C LEU A 83 4.59 -14.02 -5.21
N ASP A 84 3.90 -14.13 -6.34
CA ASP A 84 3.41 -15.39 -6.93
C ASP A 84 4.32 -15.92 -8.05
N ASP A 85 5.57 -15.44 -8.13
CA ASP A 85 6.57 -15.79 -9.14
C ASP A 85 6.14 -15.56 -10.61
N LEU A 86 5.05 -14.81 -10.83
CA LEU A 86 4.55 -14.46 -12.15
C LEU A 86 4.87 -13.00 -12.49
N SER A 87 5.14 -12.71 -13.75
CA SER A 87 5.29 -11.32 -14.21
C SER A 87 3.99 -10.52 -14.03
N LEU A 88 4.11 -9.20 -13.89
CA LEU A 88 2.94 -8.33 -13.89
C LEU A 88 2.22 -8.42 -15.25
N PRO A 89 0.88 -8.48 -15.26
CA PRO A 89 0.12 -8.50 -16.50
C PRO A 89 0.24 -7.17 -17.25
N GLU A 90 0.07 -7.23 -18.55
CA GLU A 90 0.00 -6.03 -19.41
C GLU A 90 -1.34 -5.29 -19.23
N GLY A 91 -1.36 -4.01 -19.62
CA GLY A 91 -2.58 -3.21 -19.61
C GLY A 91 -2.97 -2.62 -18.24
N LEU A 92 -2.08 -2.70 -17.25
CA LEU A 92 -2.30 -2.04 -15.95
C LEU A 92 -2.19 -0.51 -16.08
N THR A 93 -2.99 0.19 -15.28
CA THR A 93 -2.99 1.66 -15.22
C THR A 93 -2.26 2.14 -13.96
N ARG A 94 -1.39 3.13 -14.11
CA ARG A 94 -0.77 3.80 -12.96
C ARG A 94 -1.79 4.70 -12.26
N LYS A 95 -1.93 4.56 -10.95
CA LYS A 95 -2.76 5.41 -10.09
C LYS A 95 -1.91 5.95 -8.94
N PRO A 96 -2.10 7.22 -8.55
CA PRO A 96 -1.46 7.76 -7.36
C PRO A 96 -1.95 7.00 -6.12
N ARG A 97 -1.06 6.74 -5.17
CA ARG A 97 -1.40 6.08 -3.90
C ARG A 97 -2.40 6.90 -3.08
N PHE A 98 -2.23 8.20 -3.07
CA PHE A 98 -3.14 9.11 -2.40
C PHE A 98 -4.11 9.72 -3.40
N VAL A 99 -5.39 9.45 -3.18
CA VAL A 99 -6.50 10.04 -3.93
C VAL A 99 -7.37 10.80 -2.95
N ALA A 100 -7.85 11.96 -3.35
CA ALA A 100 -8.79 12.73 -2.54
C ALA A 100 -10.02 11.86 -2.21
N PRO A 101 -10.51 11.88 -0.96
CA PRO A 101 -11.72 11.13 -0.59
C PRO A 101 -12.91 11.59 -1.44
N ILE A 102 -13.74 10.62 -1.85
CA ILE A 102 -14.97 10.91 -2.56
C ILE A 102 -15.88 11.75 -1.65
N ASN A 103 -16.39 12.86 -2.18
CA ASN A 103 -17.37 13.68 -1.49
C ASN A 103 -18.55 12.80 -1.03
N PRO A 104 -18.95 12.85 0.27
CA PRO A 104 -20.04 12.03 0.80
C PRO A 104 -21.35 12.15 0.01
N LEU A 105 -21.64 13.33 -0.56
CA LEU A 105 -22.83 13.56 -1.39
C LEU A 105 -22.78 12.86 -2.76
N HIS A 106 -21.58 12.48 -3.22
CA HIS A 106 -21.40 11.77 -4.49
C HIS A 106 -21.23 10.26 -4.31
N ARG A 107 -21.32 9.77 -3.08
CA ARG A 107 -21.26 8.32 -2.82
C ARG A 107 -22.55 7.66 -3.28
N ALA A 108 -22.42 6.65 -4.12
CA ALA A 108 -23.56 5.82 -4.49
C ALA A 108 -24.12 5.09 -3.24
N PRO A 109 -25.44 4.98 -3.10
CA PRO A 109 -26.04 4.20 -2.03
C PRO A 109 -25.67 2.71 -2.18
N ILE A 110 -25.55 2.02 -1.05
CA ILE A 110 -25.29 0.57 -1.02
C ILE A 110 -26.61 -0.14 -1.33
N ASN A 111 -26.75 -0.65 -2.56
CA ASN A 111 -27.97 -1.27 -3.06
C ASN A 111 -27.76 -2.66 -3.69
N LYS A 112 -26.52 -3.17 -3.68
CA LYS A 112 -26.19 -4.49 -4.22
C LYS A 112 -25.76 -5.40 -3.09
N PRO A 113 -26.38 -6.59 -2.92
CA PRO A 113 -25.93 -7.55 -1.92
C PRO A 113 -24.54 -8.10 -2.26
N MET A 114 -23.81 -8.46 -1.24
CA MET A 114 -22.52 -9.14 -1.31
C MET A 114 -22.70 -10.53 -0.72
N VAL A 115 -22.38 -11.57 -1.48
CA VAL A 115 -22.35 -12.94 -0.99
C VAL A 115 -20.98 -13.18 -0.38
N THR A 116 -20.95 -13.69 0.85
CA THR A 116 -19.73 -13.95 1.62
C THR A 116 -19.33 -15.42 1.63
N GLY A 117 -20.21 -16.32 1.16
CA GLY A 117 -20.04 -17.78 1.26
C GLY A 117 -20.27 -18.34 2.66
N VAL A 118 -20.42 -17.49 3.66
CA VAL A 118 -20.72 -17.89 5.04
C VAL A 118 -22.23 -17.84 5.25
N LYS A 119 -22.89 -19.01 5.22
CA LYS A 119 -24.37 -19.14 5.25
C LYS A 119 -25.02 -18.32 6.37
N ALA A 120 -24.43 -18.31 7.56
CA ALA A 120 -24.98 -17.56 8.70
C ALA A 120 -24.95 -16.05 8.46
N VAL A 121 -23.90 -15.53 7.80
CA VAL A 121 -23.78 -14.11 7.44
C VAL A 121 -24.79 -13.80 6.33
N ASP A 122 -24.79 -14.58 5.26
CA ASP A 122 -25.62 -14.32 4.09
C ASP A 122 -27.12 -14.40 4.38
N MET A 123 -27.53 -15.26 5.34
CA MET A 123 -28.94 -15.44 5.71
C MET A 123 -29.42 -14.46 6.79
N PHE A 124 -28.59 -14.15 7.77
CA PHE A 124 -29.05 -13.41 8.96
C PHE A 124 -28.46 -12.00 9.05
N ILE A 125 -27.35 -11.73 8.42
CA ILE A 125 -26.67 -10.44 8.46
C ILE A 125 -26.19 -10.07 7.05
N PRO A 126 -27.11 -9.93 6.07
CA PRO A 126 -26.72 -9.69 4.69
C PRO A 126 -25.87 -8.42 4.55
N LEU A 127 -24.79 -8.52 3.83
CA LEU A 127 -23.87 -7.43 3.57
C LEU A 127 -24.12 -6.83 2.19
N GLY A 128 -23.81 -5.54 2.06
CA GLY A 128 -23.86 -4.84 0.77
C GLY A 128 -22.46 -4.56 0.22
N ARG A 129 -22.32 -4.56 -1.10
CA ARG A 129 -21.08 -4.19 -1.78
C ARG A 129 -20.70 -2.75 -1.47
N GLY A 130 -19.50 -2.55 -0.91
CA GLY A 130 -19.01 -1.24 -0.45
C GLY A 130 -19.41 -0.89 0.99
N GLN A 131 -20.12 -1.75 1.69
CA GLN A 131 -20.44 -1.59 3.11
C GLN A 131 -19.19 -1.75 3.97
N ARG A 132 -19.03 -0.88 4.96
CA ARG A 132 -18.02 -1.04 6.01
C ARG A 132 -18.60 -1.86 7.14
N ILE A 133 -17.93 -2.94 7.49
CA ILE A 133 -18.31 -3.82 8.58
C ILE A 133 -17.18 -3.92 9.60
N GLY A 134 -17.53 -4.14 10.86
CA GLY A 134 -16.58 -4.43 11.91
C GLY A 134 -16.82 -5.82 12.48
N ILE A 135 -15.75 -6.58 12.70
CA ILE A 135 -15.78 -7.87 13.37
C ILE A 135 -15.09 -7.71 14.73
N PHE A 136 -15.89 -7.62 15.79
CA PHE A 136 -15.41 -7.42 17.15
C PHE A 136 -15.54 -8.72 17.94
N ALA A 137 -14.43 -9.20 18.46
CA ALA A 137 -14.41 -10.41 19.26
C ALA A 137 -13.13 -10.49 20.10
N GLY A 138 -13.12 -11.28 21.14
CA GLY A 138 -11.94 -11.56 21.94
C GLY A 138 -10.83 -12.26 21.15
N SER A 139 -9.70 -12.52 21.81
CA SER A 139 -8.62 -13.31 21.22
C SER A 139 -9.04 -14.77 21.07
N GLY A 140 -8.65 -15.43 19.97
CA GLY A 140 -8.85 -16.86 19.76
C GLY A 140 -10.26 -17.32 19.38
N VAL A 141 -11.22 -16.42 19.18
CA VAL A 141 -12.64 -16.79 18.88
C VAL A 141 -12.95 -16.93 17.38
N GLY A 142 -11.94 -16.93 16.50
CA GLY A 142 -12.12 -17.23 15.09
C GLY A 142 -12.32 -16.02 14.16
N LYS A 143 -11.96 -14.79 14.56
CA LYS A 143 -12.02 -13.61 13.68
C LYS A 143 -11.28 -13.81 12.35
N SER A 144 -10.02 -14.24 12.44
CA SER A 144 -9.18 -14.46 11.24
C SER A 144 -9.70 -15.64 10.41
N THR A 145 -10.26 -16.66 11.05
CA THR A 145 -10.92 -17.79 10.34
C THR A 145 -12.11 -17.31 9.56
N LEU A 146 -12.98 -16.48 10.17
CA LEU A 146 -14.14 -15.92 9.48
C LEU A 146 -13.73 -15.06 8.27
N LEU A 147 -12.72 -14.19 8.44
CA LEU A 147 -12.17 -13.40 7.33
C LEU A 147 -11.60 -14.29 6.22
N GLY A 148 -10.86 -15.35 6.58
CA GLY A 148 -10.35 -16.33 5.62
C GLY A 148 -11.47 -17.04 4.85
N MET A 149 -12.54 -17.43 5.53
CA MET A 149 -13.71 -18.04 4.87
C MET A 149 -14.37 -17.07 3.87
N MET A 150 -14.53 -15.80 4.25
CA MET A 150 -15.13 -14.78 3.37
C MET A 150 -14.24 -14.43 2.18
N SER A 151 -12.91 -14.52 2.32
CA SER A 151 -11.96 -14.19 1.25
C SER A 151 -11.80 -15.31 0.21
N GLN A 152 -12.27 -16.52 0.48
CA GLN A 152 -12.20 -17.65 -0.44
C GLN A 152 -13.40 -17.69 -1.41
N TYR A 153 -14.39 -16.86 -1.21
CA TYR A 153 -15.63 -16.83 -1.98
C TYR A 153 -15.68 -15.62 -2.90
#